data_456423c62e0e558b99af21ac3682b5e3
#
_entry.id   456423c62e0e558b99af21ac3682b5e3
#
_cell.length_a   1.000
_cell.length_b   1.000
_cell.length_c   1.000
_cell.angle_alpha   90.00
_cell.angle_beta   90.00
_cell.angle_gamma   90.00
#
_symmetry.space_group_name_H-M   'P 1'
#
loop_
_entity.id
_entity.type
_entity.pdbx_description
1 polymer ?
#
loop_
_entity_poly.entity_id
_entity_poly.type
_entity_poly.pdbx_seq_one_letter_code
_entity_poly.pdbx_strand_id
1 'polypeptide(L)'
;MAICGYGPVGSLCSLLMADYGYKVLLIDKNIGTSPTARAINTDGEQLRIFDKFGLAEKIIENSNQIEKIHFSKKSLEPIQSITQTLGDSSMGWPNQVLFYQPELEGFVREVVESKENIDVMELCELTDFNDKGNEVEIICKNKNKEIKFLSKFLIGCDGASSFVRKKLNIDLDDFGYNQK
;
A
#
# COMPACT_ATOMS: atom_id res chain seq x y z
N MET A 1 -12.21 7.91 -9.88
CA MET A 1 -10.77 7.86 -10.16
C MET A 1 -10.30 6.42 -10.26
N ALA A 2 -9.15 6.17 -10.89
CA ALA A 2 -8.56 4.84 -10.95
C ALA A 2 -7.26 4.77 -10.14
N ILE A 3 -7.03 3.63 -9.49
CA ILE A 3 -5.81 3.33 -8.72
C ILE A 3 -5.25 2.02 -9.26
N CYS A 4 -4.00 2.02 -9.70
CA CYS A 4 -3.29 0.82 -10.15
C CYS A 4 -2.43 0.25 -9.02
N GLY A 5 -2.72 -0.97 -8.60
CA GLY A 5 -2.08 -1.70 -7.51
C GLY A 5 -2.99 -1.85 -6.28
N TYR A 6 -3.31 -3.08 -5.89
CA TYR A 6 -4.15 -3.45 -4.73
C TYR A 6 -3.30 -4.02 -3.58
N GLY A 7 -2.08 -3.50 -3.43
CA GLY A 7 -1.25 -3.72 -2.24
C GLY A 7 -1.58 -2.74 -1.12
N PRO A 8 -0.80 -2.71 -0.01
CA PRO A 8 -1.08 -1.88 1.16
C PRO A 8 -1.31 -0.41 0.84
N VAL A 9 -0.50 0.16 -0.05
CA VAL A 9 -0.59 1.58 -0.42
C VAL A 9 -1.85 1.87 -1.23
N GLY A 10 -2.15 1.05 -2.25
CA GLY A 10 -3.32 1.25 -3.10
C GLY A 10 -4.63 1.02 -2.36
N SER A 11 -4.68 0.02 -1.48
CA SER A 11 -5.84 -0.25 -0.62
C SER A 11 -6.14 0.94 0.27
N LEU A 12 -5.15 1.46 1.00
CA LEU A 12 -5.35 2.58 1.90
C LEU A 12 -5.68 3.86 1.13
N CYS A 13 -5.03 4.10 -0.01
CA CYS A 13 -5.35 5.21 -0.91
C CYS A 13 -6.82 5.13 -1.39
N SER A 14 -7.29 3.93 -1.76
CA SER A 14 -8.67 3.74 -2.21
C SER A 14 -9.69 4.07 -1.12
N LEU A 15 -9.43 3.66 0.12
CA LEU A 15 -10.28 3.99 1.28
C LEU A 15 -10.33 5.49 1.54
N LEU A 16 -9.18 6.17 1.51
CA LEU A 16 -9.10 7.61 1.70
C LEU A 16 -9.86 8.36 0.61
N MET A 17 -9.69 7.97 -0.65
CA MET A 17 -10.38 8.61 -1.76
C MET A 17 -11.90 8.35 -1.73
N ALA A 18 -12.30 7.15 -1.35
CA ALA A 18 -13.72 6.81 -1.18
C ALA A 18 -14.37 7.61 -0.05
N ASP A 19 -13.64 7.84 1.04
CA ASP A 19 -14.09 8.65 2.17
C ASP A 19 -14.26 10.14 1.79
N TYR A 20 -13.46 10.64 0.84
CA TYR A 20 -13.67 11.97 0.24
C TYR A 20 -14.81 12.00 -0.81
N GLY A 21 -15.57 10.92 -0.95
CA GLY A 21 -16.74 10.84 -1.83
C GLY A 21 -16.41 10.53 -3.29
N TYR A 22 -15.20 10.13 -3.62
CA TYR A 22 -14.86 9.70 -4.98
C TYR A 22 -15.36 8.28 -5.25
N LYS A 23 -15.78 8.02 -6.49
CA LYS A 23 -15.89 6.66 -7.02
C LYS A 23 -14.50 6.20 -7.43
N VAL A 24 -14.08 5.06 -6.90
CA VAL A 24 -12.73 4.49 -7.09
C VAL A 24 -12.84 3.19 -7.87
N LEU A 25 -12.03 3.05 -8.92
CA LEU A 25 -11.74 1.77 -9.56
C LEU A 25 -10.32 1.35 -9.16
N LEU A 26 -10.21 0.25 -8.42
CA LEU A 26 -8.97 -0.32 -7.96
C LEU A 26 -8.60 -1.51 -8.85
N ILE A 27 -7.42 -1.47 -9.46
CA ILE A 27 -7.00 -2.44 -10.50
C ILE A 27 -5.73 -3.15 -10.03
N ASP A 28 -5.69 -4.47 -10.06
CA ASP A 28 -4.48 -5.25 -9.84
C ASP A 28 -4.37 -6.43 -10.84
N LYS A 29 -3.14 -6.71 -11.29
CA LYS A 29 -2.86 -7.84 -12.17
C LYS A 29 -2.89 -9.19 -11.44
N ASN A 30 -2.72 -9.19 -10.13
CA ASN A 30 -2.75 -10.38 -9.29
C ASN A 30 -4.12 -10.55 -8.64
N ILE A 31 -4.31 -11.69 -7.98
CA ILE A 31 -5.45 -11.97 -7.13
C ILE A 31 -4.99 -12.10 -5.68
N GLY A 32 -5.78 -11.59 -4.75
CA GLY A 32 -5.54 -11.73 -3.32
C GLY A 32 -4.33 -10.94 -2.81
N THR A 33 -3.92 -11.25 -1.59
CA THR A 33 -2.78 -10.61 -0.91
C THR A 33 -1.45 -11.14 -1.44
N SER A 34 -0.38 -10.35 -1.32
CA SER A 34 0.96 -10.82 -1.69
C SER A 34 1.42 -11.94 -0.74
N PRO A 35 1.87 -13.10 -1.27
CA PRO A 35 2.39 -14.17 -0.43
C PRO A 35 3.74 -13.81 0.21
N THR A 36 4.39 -12.76 -0.26
CA THR A 36 5.68 -12.31 0.23
C THR A 36 5.52 -11.02 1.00
N ALA A 37 5.75 -11.08 2.31
CA ALA A 37 5.81 -9.88 3.14
C ALA A 37 7.03 -9.02 2.73
N ARG A 38 6.78 -7.76 2.43
CA ARG A 38 7.79 -6.73 2.10
C ARG A 38 7.90 -5.68 3.19
N ALA A 39 6.83 -5.46 3.91
CA ALA A 39 6.75 -4.60 5.08
C ALA A 39 6.52 -5.46 6.32
N ILE A 40 7.17 -5.12 7.41
CA ILE A 40 7.10 -5.87 8.67
C ILE A 40 6.69 -4.99 9.85
N ASN A 41 6.73 -3.67 9.69
CA ASN A 41 6.37 -2.75 10.75
C ASN A 41 5.56 -1.57 10.22
N THR A 42 4.80 -0.96 11.12
CA THR A 42 4.09 0.30 10.91
C THR A 42 4.23 1.17 12.16
N ASP A 43 4.03 2.45 12.00
CA ASP A 43 4.16 3.44 13.07
C ASP A 43 2.81 4.02 13.52
N GLY A 44 2.84 4.82 14.58
CA GLY A 44 1.65 5.45 15.14
C GLY A 44 0.95 6.41 14.19
N GLU A 45 1.69 7.00 13.23
CA GLU A 45 1.10 7.88 12.22
C GLU A 45 0.24 7.09 11.22
N GLN A 46 0.73 5.94 10.77
CA GLN A 46 -0.02 5.03 9.92
C GLN A 46 -1.21 4.41 10.68
N LEU A 47 -1.01 4.02 11.94
CA LEU A 47 -2.08 3.48 12.78
C LEU A 47 -3.23 4.50 12.93
N ARG A 48 -2.93 5.79 13.07
CA ARG A 48 -3.94 6.85 13.10
C ARG A 48 -4.74 6.93 11.79
N ILE A 49 -4.11 6.65 10.65
CA ILE A 49 -4.83 6.59 9.37
C ILE A 49 -5.72 5.34 9.33
N PHE A 50 -5.22 4.19 9.78
CA PHE A 50 -6.01 2.96 9.89
C PHE A 50 -7.18 3.09 10.85
N ASP A 51 -7.00 3.86 11.95
CA ASP A 51 -8.06 4.13 12.92
C ASP A 51 -9.28 4.81 12.31
N LYS A 52 -9.07 5.69 11.36
CA LYS A 52 -10.17 6.32 10.59
C LYS A 52 -11.14 5.30 9.97
N PHE A 53 -10.65 4.09 9.72
CA PHE A 53 -11.42 2.99 9.14
C PHE A 53 -11.74 1.88 10.15
N GLY A 54 -11.50 2.11 11.44
CA GLY A 54 -11.74 1.17 12.53
C GLY A 54 -10.77 -0.04 12.51
N LEU A 55 -9.58 0.13 11.94
CA LEU A 55 -8.61 -0.96 11.76
C LEU A 55 -7.48 -0.95 12.78
N ALA A 56 -7.21 0.18 13.47
CA ALA A 56 -6.01 0.32 14.28
C ALA A 56 -5.95 -0.69 15.43
N GLU A 57 -7.03 -0.85 16.19
CA GLU A 57 -7.09 -1.83 17.30
C GLU A 57 -6.88 -3.26 16.80
N LYS A 58 -7.59 -3.65 15.71
CA LYS A 58 -7.44 -4.98 15.10
C LYS A 58 -6.01 -5.26 14.64
N ILE A 59 -5.34 -4.25 14.08
CA ILE A 59 -3.92 -4.36 13.68
C ILE A 59 -3.02 -4.54 14.91
N ILE A 60 -3.22 -3.76 15.97
CA ILE A 60 -2.40 -3.83 17.19
C ILE A 60 -2.58 -5.17 17.90
N GLU A 61 -3.82 -5.67 18.02
CA GLU A 61 -4.11 -6.97 18.63
C GLU A 61 -3.39 -8.13 17.92
N ASN A 62 -3.16 -8.02 16.61
CA ASN A 62 -2.46 -9.00 15.77
C ASN A 62 -1.00 -8.61 15.49
N SER A 63 -0.41 -7.74 16.30
CA SER A 63 0.94 -7.21 16.14
C SER A 63 1.72 -7.27 17.46
N ASN A 64 3.04 -7.08 17.36
CA ASN A 64 3.90 -6.96 18.52
C ASN A 64 4.53 -5.57 18.55
N GLN A 65 4.49 -4.90 19.70
CA GLN A 65 5.20 -3.64 19.88
C GLN A 65 6.72 -3.86 19.88
N ILE A 66 7.44 -2.93 19.28
CA ILE A 66 8.91 -2.97 19.25
C ILE A 66 9.44 -2.22 20.50
N GLU A 67 10.03 -2.95 21.43
CA GLU A 67 10.69 -2.37 22.59
C GLU A 67 12.09 -1.85 22.24
N LYS A 68 12.84 -2.61 21.44
CA LYS A 68 14.24 -2.31 21.16
C LYS A 68 14.67 -2.76 19.78
N ILE A 69 15.40 -1.89 19.11
CA ILE A 69 16.01 -2.18 17.79
C ILE A 69 17.52 -2.17 17.96
N HIS A 70 18.17 -3.25 17.55
CA HIS A 70 19.63 -3.36 17.55
C HIS A 70 20.16 -3.37 16.11
N PHE A 71 21.06 -2.44 15.82
CA PHE A 71 21.94 -2.51 14.66
C PHE A 71 23.19 -3.25 15.08
N SER A 72 23.45 -4.42 14.52
CA SER A 72 24.50 -5.32 15.00
C SER A 72 25.49 -5.69 13.90
N LYS A 73 26.72 -6.03 14.31
CA LYS A 73 27.69 -6.68 13.44
C LYS A 73 27.25 -8.11 13.14
N LYS A 74 27.92 -8.77 12.21
CA LYS A 74 27.72 -10.21 11.93
C LYS A 74 27.88 -11.10 13.17
N SER A 75 28.68 -10.68 14.15
CA SER A 75 28.89 -11.35 15.43
C SER A 75 27.73 -11.15 16.42
N LEU A 76 26.65 -10.48 16.04
CA LEU A 76 25.54 -10.04 16.88
C LEU A 76 25.90 -9.01 17.96
N GLU A 77 27.13 -8.50 17.98
CA GLU A 77 27.53 -7.40 18.84
C GLU A 77 26.84 -6.12 18.38
N PRO A 78 26.07 -5.44 19.24
CA PRO A 78 25.35 -4.24 18.85
C PRO A 78 26.30 -3.09 18.54
N ILE A 79 26.13 -2.47 17.39
CA ILE A 79 26.80 -1.22 17.01
C ILE A 79 26.01 -0.04 17.60
N GLN A 80 24.68 -0.12 17.51
CA GLN A 80 23.76 0.89 18.02
C GLN A 80 22.46 0.21 18.47
N SER A 81 21.86 0.75 19.51
CA SER A 81 20.56 0.30 20.01
C SER A 81 19.63 1.50 20.14
N ILE A 82 18.41 1.35 19.67
CA ILE A 82 17.33 2.31 19.85
C ILE A 82 16.30 1.65 20.74
N THR A 83 16.01 2.25 21.89
CA THR A 83 14.95 1.82 22.79
C THR A 83 13.71 2.65 22.50
N GLN A 84 12.59 1.97 22.31
CA GLN A 84 11.28 2.57 22.08
C GLN A 84 10.49 2.60 23.40
N THR A 85 9.74 3.66 23.62
CA THR A 85 8.76 3.67 24.72
C THR A 85 7.59 2.79 24.31
N LEU A 86 7.27 1.78 25.11
CA LEU A 86 6.08 0.96 24.92
C LEU A 86 4.83 1.75 25.31
N GLY A 87 3.70 1.36 24.71
CA GLY A 87 2.42 2.05 24.90
C GLY A 87 2.22 3.18 23.88
N ASP A 88 1.23 3.99 24.15
CA ASP A 88 0.82 5.02 23.19
C ASP A 88 1.82 6.17 23.16
N SER A 89 2.11 6.60 21.96
CA SER A 89 2.91 7.78 21.66
C SER A 89 2.07 9.08 21.74
N SER A 90 2.72 10.22 21.48
CA SER A 90 2.02 11.50 21.29
C SER A 90 1.00 11.49 20.16
N MET A 91 1.03 10.47 19.30
CA MET A 91 0.06 10.25 18.22
C MET A 91 -1.20 9.49 18.67
N GLY A 92 -1.27 9.06 19.93
CA GLY A 92 -2.37 8.26 20.50
C GLY A 92 -2.29 6.77 20.17
N TRP A 93 -1.21 6.32 19.53
CA TRP A 93 -0.98 4.93 19.11
C TRP A 93 0.47 4.53 19.40
N PRO A 94 0.80 3.21 19.51
CA PRO A 94 2.18 2.76 19.68
C PRO A 94 3.13 3.34 18.64
N ASN A 95 4.35 3.67 19.04
CA ASN A 95 5.36 4.23 18.15
C ASN A 95 5.67 3.34 16.95
N GLN A 96 5.79 2.02 17.20
CA GLN A 96 5.99 1.02 16.15
C GLN A 96 5.43 -0.33 16.59
N VAL A 97 4.80 -1.02 15.64
CA VAL A 97 4.34 -2.39 15.79
C VAL A 97 4.84 -3.25 14.64
N LEU A 98 5.19 -4.51 14.96
CA LEU A 98 5.52 -5.53 13.97
C LEU A 98 4.25 -6.26 13.58
N PHE A 99 3.95 -6.33 12.31
CA PHE A 99 2.78 -7.01 11.77
C PHE A 99 3.15 -8.06 10.72
N TYR A 100 2.21 -8.96 10.45
CA TYR A 100 2.29 -9.87 9.31
C TYR A 100 1.52 -9.28 8.13
N GLN A 101 2.24 -8.88 7.06
CA GLN A 101 1.67 -8.11 5.94
C GLN A 101 0.44 -8.76 5.29
N PRO A 102 0.41 -10.08 4.98
CA PRO A 102 -0.77 -10.68 4.37
C PRO A 102 -2.04 -10.56 5.22
N GLU A 103 -1.89 -10.61 6.55
CA GLU A 103 -3.01 -10.46 7.48
C GLU A 103 -3.50 -9.02 7.54
N LEU A 104 -2.57 -8.05 7.65
CA LEU A 104 -2.90 -6.62 7.58
C LEU A 104 -3.60 -6.28 6.26
N GLU A 105 -3.08 -6.78 5.13
CA GLU A 105 -3.73 -6.59 3.83
C GLU A 105 -5.14 -7.20 3.82
N GLY A 106 -5.34 -8.37 4.46
CA GLY A 106 -6.66 -8.99 4.61
C GLY A 106 -7.65 -8.08 5.33
N PHE A 107 -7.25 -7.49 6.46
CA PHE A 107 -8.10 -6.56 7.22
C PHE A 107 -8.48 -5.33 6.40
N VAL A 108 -7.52 -4.76 5.68
CA VAL A 108 -7.78 -3.59 4.84
C VAL A 108 -8.72 -3.95 3.67
N ARG A 109 -8.54 -5.12 3.05
CA ARG A 109 -9.39 -5.60 1.96
C ARG A 109 -10.84 -5.80 2.39
N GLU A 110 -11.08 -6.36 3.57
CA GLU A 110 -12.44 -6.48 4.14
C GLU A 110 -13.16 -5.13 4.16
N VAL A 111 -12.45 -4.06 4.57
CA VAL A 111 -13.02 -2.71 4.59
C VAL A 111 -13.20 -2.15 3.18
N VAL A 112 -12.24 -2.36 2.27
CA VAL A 112 -12.35 -1.93 0.87
C VAL A 112 -13.57 -2.55 0.21
N GLU A 113 -13.77 -3.86 0.37
CA GLU A 113 -14.89 -4.61 -0.21
C GLU A 113 -16.26 -4.22 0.37
N SER A 114 -16.28 -3.64 1.56
CA SER A 114 -17.51 -3.13 2.18
C SER A 114 -17.96 -1.77 1.63
N LYS A 115 -17.12 -1.07 0.85
CA LYS A 115 -17.41 0.27 0.34
C LYS A 115 -18.14 0.23 -0.99
N GLU A 116 -19.36 0.76 -1.04
CA GLU A 116 -20.18 0.82 -2.26
C GLU A 116 -19.59 1.69 -3.39
N ASN A 117 -18.67 2.59 -3.06
CA ASN A 117 -18.03 3.48 -4.02
C ASN A 117 -16.62 3.06 -4.42
N ILE A 118 -16.22 1.81 -4.10
CA ILE A 118 -14.98 1.19 -4.57
C ILE A 118 -15.31 -0.04 -5.38
N ASP A 119 -14.94 -0.03 -6.66
CA ASP A 119 -14.96 -1.20 -7.53
C ASP A 119 -13.55 -1.82 -7.57
N VAL A 120 -13.44 -3.12 -7.39
CA VAL A 120 -12.16 -3.86 -7.44
C VAL A 120 -12.10 -4.75 -8.67
N MET A 121 -11.02 -4.63 -9.44
CA MET A 121 -10.73 -5.49 -10.59
C MET A 121 -9.38 -6.17 -10.43
N GLU A 122 -9.38 -7.37 -9.93
CA GLU A 122 -8.22 -8.26 -9.89
C GLU A 122 -8.04 -9.03 -11.21
N LEU A 123 -6.86 -9.63 -11.41
CA LEU A 123 -6.45 -10.28 -12.67
C LEU A 123 -6.58 -9.33 -13.88
N CYS A 124 -6.44 -8.05 -13.63
CA CYS A 124 -6.55 -6.98 -14.59
C CYS A 124 -5.25 -6.16 -14.62
N GLU A 125 -4.45 -6.38 -15.64
CA GLU A 125 -3.16 -5.71 -15.79
C GLU A 125 -3.30 -4.39 -16.54
N LEU A 126 -2.84 -3.29 -15.95
CA LEU A 126 -2.70 -2.02 -16.66
C LEU A 126 -1.59 -2.16 -17.70
N THR A 127 -1.95 -2.07 -18.99
CA THR A 127 -1.04 -2.22 -20.12
C THR A 127 -0.70 -0.90 -20.80
N ASP A 128 -1.59 0.07 -20.70
CA ASP A 128 -1.37 1.40 -21.25
C ASP A 128 -2.27 2.45 -20.60
N PHE A 129 -1.93 3.72 -20.73
CA PHE A 129 -2.80 4.85 -20.40
C PHE A 129 -2.42 6.08 -21.21
N ASN A 130 -3.40 6.93 -21.52
CA ASN A 130 -3.21 8.14 -22.29
C ASN A 130 -3.91 9.31 -21.61
N ASP A 131 -3.15 10.32 -21.26
CA ASP A 131 -3.69 11.59 -20.77
C ASP A 131 -4.36 12.35 -21.93
N LYS A 132 -5.65 12.63 -21.76
CA LYS A 132 -6.46 13.40 -22.73
C LYS A 132 -6.66 14.85 -22.28
N GLY A 133 -5.97 15.26 -21.20
CA GLY A 133 -6.07 16.58 -20.59
C GLY A 133 -7.14 16.66 -19.50
N ASN A 134 -8.39 16.36 -19.79
CA ASN A 134 -9.47 16.39 -18.80
C ASN A 134 -9.77 15.03 -18.16
N GLU A 135 -9.29 13.97 -18.75
CA GLU A 135 -9.46 12.58 -18.32
C GLU A 135 -8.30 11.72 -18.80
N VAL A 136 -8.12 10.58 -18.18
CA VAL A 136 -7.13 9.57 -18.55
C VAL A 136 -7.86 8.37 -19.12
N GLU A 137 -7.51 7.99 -20.35
CA GLU A 137 -7.89 6.71 -20.93
C GLU A 137 -6.98 5.62 -20.37
N ILE A 138 -7.55 4.62 -19.74
CA ILE A 138 -6.86 3.52 -19.07
C ILE A 138 -7.12 2.26 -19.87
N ILE A 139 -6.07 1.56 -20.25
CA ILE A 139 -6.12 0.34 -21.04
C ILE A 139 -5.58 -0.81 -20.20
N CYS A 140 -6.44 -1.79 -19.96
CA CYS A 140 -6.12 -2.95 -19.15
C CYS A 140 -6.34 -4.23 -19.93
N LYS A 141 -5.63 -5.28 -19.52
CA LYS A 141 -5.80 -6.64 -20.02
C LYS A 141 -6.31 -7.53 -18.88
N ASN A 142 -7.49 -8.10 -19.09
CA ASN A 142 -8.04 -9.14 -18.23
C ASN A 142 -8.08 -10.45 -19.02
N LYS A 143 -7.26 -11.44 -18.62
CA LYS A 143 -7.02 -12.66 -19.40
C LYS A 143 -6.55 -12.31 -20.81
N ASN A 144 -7.40 -12.54 -21.84
CA ASN A 144 -7.10 -12.26 -23.24
C ASN A 144 -7.93 -11.10 -23.82
N LYS A 145 -8.65 -10.36 -22.97
CA LYS A 145 -9.51 -9.26 -23.40
C LYS A 145 -8.89 -7.93 -22.99
N GLU A 146 -8.77 -7.01 -23.94
CA GLU A 146 -8.48 -5.61 -23.67
C GLU A 146 -9.76 -4.92 -23.19
N ILE A 147 -9.64 -4.13 -22.14
CA ILE A 147 -10.72 -3.36 -21.53
C ILE A 147 -10.23 -1.92 -21.42
N LYS A 148 -11.11 -0.96 -21.77
CA LYS A 148 -10.80 0.46 -21.68
C LYS A 148 -11.74 1.16 -20.71
N PHE A 149 -11.18 2.05 -19.93
CA PHE A 149 -11.91 2.90 -18.99
C PHE A 149 -11.51 4.36 -19.20
N LEU A 150 -12.41 5.27 -18.85
CA LEU A 150 -12.10 6.68 -18.70
C LEU A 150 -12.17 7.06 -17.22
N SER A 151 -11.18 7.78 -16.76
CA SER A 151 -11.12 8.27 -15.37
C SER A 151 -10.55 9.67 -15.35
N LYS A 152 -10.99 10.48 -14.38
CA LYS A 152 -10.40 11.83 -14.20
C LYS A 152 -8.95 11.79 -13.75
N PHE A 153 -8.58 10.76 -12.99
CA PHE A 153 -7.23 10.59 -12.46
C PHE A 153 -6.83 9.12 -12.48
N LEU A 154 -5.55 8.85 -12.72
CA LEU A 154 -4.90 7.57 -12.51
C LEU A 154 -3.81 7.75 -11.46
N ILE A 155 -3.88 6.96 -10.37
CA ILE A 155 -2.86 6.93 -9.32
C ILE A 155 -2.09 5.62 -9.44
N GLY A 156 -0.76 5.71 -9.55
CA GLY A 156 0.13 4.56 -9.59
C GLY A 156 0.53 4.12 -8.19
N CYS A 157 0.01 2.97 -7.74
CA CYS A 157 0.39 2.26 -6.51
C CYS A 157 0.95 0.87 -6.81
N ASP A 158 1.51 0.67 -8.00
CA ASP A 158 1.91 -0.60 -8.62
C ASP A 158 3.33 -1.05 -8.22
N GLY A 159 3.87 -0.48 -7.13
CA GLY A 159 5.05 -0.93 -6.44
C GLY A 159 6.38 -0.52 -7.06
N ALA A 160 7.49 -1.12 -6.58
CA ALA A 160 8.85 -0.71 -6.94
C ALA A 160 9.15 -0.80 -8.45
N SER A 161 8.56 -1.78 -9.13
CA SER A 161 8.72 -1.98 -10.57
C SER A 161 7.69 -1.20 -11.40
N SER A 162 7.04 -0.20 -10.82
CA SER A 162 5.89 0.54 -11.35
C SER A 162 5.92 0.76 -12.86
N PHE A 163 4.88 0.30 -13.53
CA PHE A 163 4.62 0.59 -14.94
C PHE A 163 4.22 2.05 -15.12
N VAL A 164 3.37 2.57 -14.22
CA VAL A 164 2.91 3.97 -14.27
C VAL A 164 4.08 4.93 -14.20
N ARG A 165 4.99 4.73 -13.24
CA ARG A 165 6.21 5.54 -13.10
C ARG A 165 7.05 5.53 -14.38
N LYS A 166 7.32 4.32 -14.91
CA LYS A 166 8.15 4.16 -16.12
C LYS A 166 7.53 4.84 -17.34
N LYS A 167 6.22 4.69 -17.51
CA LYS A 167 5.53 5.31 -18.65
C LYS A 167 5.49 6.84 -18.56
N LEU A 168 5.52 7.39 -17.35
CA LEU A 168 5.66 8.82 -17.10
C LEU A 168 7.11 9.34 -17.24
N ASN A 169 8.05 8.44 -17.60
CA ASN A 169 9.49 8.76 -17.68
C ASN A 169 10.06 9.34 -16.37
N ILE A 170 9.54 8.86 -15.23
CA ILE A 170 10.05 9.22 -13.91
C ILE A 170 11.13 8.19 -13.54
N ASP A 171 12.37 8.60 -13.61
CA ASP A 171 13.53 7.77 -13.27
C ASP A 171 13.70 7.61 -11.76
N LEU A 172 14.47 6.60 -11.37
CA LEU A 172 14.96 6.44 -10.01
C LEU A 172 16.40 6.94 -9.95
N ASP A 173 16.73 7.71 -8.92
CA ASP A 173 18.12 8.09 -8.66
C ASP A 173 18.88 6.86 -8.15
N ASP A 174 19.87 6.42 -8.90
CA ASP A 174 20.77 5.34 -8.50
C ASP A 174 21.98 5.91 -7.79
N PHE A 175 22.07 5.71 -6.48
CA PHE A 175 23.21 6.14 -5.67
C PHE A 175 24.42 5.20 -5.76
N GLY A 176 24.40 4.21 -6.65
CA GLY A 176 25.51 3.30 -6.89
C GLY A 176 25.77 2.25 -5.82
N TYR A 177 24.77 1.95 -4.98
CA TYR A 177 24.87 0.86 -3.99
C TYR A 177 24.76 -0.51 -4.70
N ASN A 178 25.85 -1.27 -4.72
CA ASN A 178 25.90 -2.60 -5.31
C ASN A 178 25.44 -3.74 -4.37
N GLN A 179 24.85 -3.42 -3.24
CA GLN A 179 24.34 -4.41 -2.28
C GLN A 179 22.90 -4.78 -2.64
N LYS A 180 22.69 -6.10 -2.79
CA LYS A 180 21.35 -6.69 -2.98
C LYS A 180 20.82 -7.20 -1.65
#